data_f1c53323330c7bdc591460200df9d15f
#
_entry.id   f1c53323330c7bdc591460200df9d15f
#
_cell.length_a   1.000
_cell.length_b   1.000
_cell.length_c   1.000
_cell.angle_alpha   90.00
_cell.angle_beta   90.00
_cell.angle_gamma   90.00
#
_symmetry.space_group_name_H-M   'P 1'
#
loop_
_entity.id
_entity.type
_entity.pdbx_description
1 polymer ?
#
loop_
_entity_poly.entity_id
_entity_poly.type
_entity_poly.pdbx_seq_one_letter_code
_entity_poly.pdbx_strand_id
1 'polypeptide(L)'
;MNINKGALIFVDLDGLKIINDTYGHEGGDEAIITGAKILKDAFDEFGVIGRIGGDEFAVFLPNQSDFALSEINQLINDKTIYHNTLIKRNFKVELSYGISLFDQYQDLTVRELLDKADREID
;
A
#
# COMPACT_ATOMS: atom_id res chain seq x y z
N MET A 1 16.19 -8.47 17.69
CA MET A 1 14.74 -8.67 17.54
C MET A 1 14.50 -9.82 16.59
N ASN A 2 13.73 -10.78 17.02
CA ASN A 2 13.38 -11.89 16.13
C ASN A 2 12.11 -11.56 15.38
N ILE A 3 12.23 -11.51 14.06
CA ILE A 3 11.10 -11.34 13.18
C ILE A 3 10.57 -12.75 12.87
N ASN A 4 9.54 -13.18 13.61
CA ASN A 4 8.98 -14.51 13.42
C ASN A 4 8.02 -14.56 12.25
N LYS A 5 7.22 -13.51 12.09
CA LYS A 5 6.25 -13.41 11.02
C LYS A 5 6.18 -11.96 10.57
N GLY A 6 6.09 -11.79 9.28
CA GLY A 6 5.96 -10.46 8.71
C GLY A 6 5.01 -10.46 7.53
N ALA A 7 4.68 -9.27 7.06
CA ALA A 7 3.88 -9.08 5.87
C ALA A 7 4.55 -8.08 4.95
N LEU A 8 4.43 -8.31 3.66
CA LEU A 8 4.77 -7.35 2.62
C LEU A 8 3.49 -7.05 1.86
N ILE A 9 3.13 -5.78 1.81
CA ILE A 9 1.96 -5.33 1.06
C ILE A 9 2.46 -4.62 -0.19
N PHE A 10 2.10 -5.15 -1.34
CA PHE A 10 2.37 -4.52 -2.62
C PHE A 10 1.12 -3.73 -3.02
N VAL A 11 1.28 -2.44 -3.33
CA VAL A 11 0.15 -1.53 -3.52
C VAL A 11 0.27 -0.84 -4.86
N ASP A 12 -0.83 -0.82 -5.61
CA ASP A 12 -0.97 -0.06 -6.85
C ASP A 12 -2.00 1.05 -6.65
N LEU A 13 -1.68 2.23 -7.16
CA LEU A 13 -2.61 3.35 -7.20
C LEU A 13 -3.51 3.18 -8.42
N ASP A 14 -4.81 3.02 -8.18
CA ASP A 14 -5.77 2.74 -9.25
C ASP A 14 -5.99 3.93 -10.17
N GLY A 15 -5.95 3.65 -11.47
CA GLY A 15 -6.36 4.62 -12.49
C GLY A 15 -5.47 5.84 -12.63
N LEU A 16 -4.19 5.77 -12.26
CA LEU A 16 -3.29 6.93 -12.35
C LEU A 16 -3.19 7.48 -13.76
N LYS A 17 -3.17 6.61 -14.78
CA LYS A 17 -3.13 7.06 -16.17
C LYS A 17 -4.36 7.89 -16.51
N ILE A 18 -5.54 7.43 -16.09
CA ILE A 18 -6.79 8.15 -16.34
C ILE A 18 -6.80 9.49 -15.61
N ILE A 19 -6.30 9.51 -14.37
CA ILE A 19 -6.19 10.75 -13.60
C ILE A 19 -5.26 11.73 -14.30
N ASN A 20 -4.10 11.28 -14.76
CA ASN A 20 -3.16 12.12 -15.50
C ASN A 20 -3.78 12.65 -16.80
N ASP A 21 -4.45 11.79 -17.56
CA ASP A 21 -5.06 12.15 -18.84
C ASP A 21 -6.21 13.14 -18.66
N THR A 22 -6.95 13.03 -17.56
CA THR A 22 -8.14 13.86 -17.30
C THR A 22 -7.80 15.15 -16.57
N TYR A 23 -6.92 15.10 -15.58
CA TYR A 23 -6.63 16.22 -14.68
C TYR A 23 -5.19 16.72 -14.76
N GLY A 24 -4.39 16.17 -15.68
CA GLY A 24 -3.00 16.57 -15.87
C GLY A 24 -2.07 15.97 -14.83
N HIS A 25 -0.78 16.26 -14.97
CA HIS A 25 0.25 15.73 -14.06
C HIS A 25 0.06 16.22 -12.63
N GLU A 26 -0.52 17.40 -12.43
CA GLU A 26 -0.82 17.90 -11.09
C GLU A 26 -1.81 16.99 -10.36
N GLY A 27 -2.85 16.52 -11.08
CA GLY A 27 -3.80 15.57 -10.53
C GLY A 27 -3.15 14.24 -10.19
N GLY A 28 -2.29 13.74 -11.08
CA GLY A 28 -1.54 12.52 -10.84
C GLY A 28 -0.60 12.63 -9.65
N ASP A 29 0.12 13.73 -9.53
CA ASP A 29 1.00 13.97 -8.39
C ASP A 29 0.22 14.03 -7.09
N GLU A 30 -0.93 14.68 -7.09
CA GLU A 30 -1.81 14.74 -5.92
C GLU A 30 -2.29 13.34 -5.53
N ALA A 31 -2.64 12.51 -6.51
CA ALA A 31 -3.05 11.14 -6.25
C ALA A 31 -1.93 10.32 -5.62
N ILE A 32 -0.71 10.46 -6.11
CA ILE A 32 0.47 9.77 -5.56
C ILE A 32 0.73 10.22 -4.12
N ILE A 33 0.71 11.52 -3.87
CA ILE A 33 0.92 12.08 -2.52
C ILE A 33 -0.15 11.57 -1.56
N THR A 34 -1.40 11.55 -2.01
CA THR A 34 -2.53 11.05 -1.19
C THR A 34 -2.38 9.57 -0.90
N GLY A 35 -2.00 8.77 -1.91
CA GLY A 35 -1.74 7.34 -1.70
C GLY A 35 -0.66 7.10 -0.66
N ALA A 36 0.44 7.86 -0.72
CA ALA A 36 1.50 7.77 0.27
C ALA A 36 1.00 8.13 1.68
N LYS A 37 0.18 9.16 1.79
CA LYS A 37 -0.40 9.58 3.08
C LYS A 37 -1.32 8.51 3.67
N ILE A 38 -2.13 7.88 2.84
CA ILE A 38 -3.00 6.78 3.26
C ILE A 38 -2.17 5.68 3.90
N LEU A 39 -1.11 5.25 3.21
CA LEU A 39 -0.28 4.15 3.69
C LEU A 39 0.52 4.53 4.94
N LYS A 40 1.02 5.75 5.01
CA LYS A 40 1.74 6.23 6.20
C LYS A 40 0.82 6.29 7.40
N ASP A 41 -0.38 6.84 7.25
CA ASP A 41 -1.34 6.89 8.35
C ASP A 41 -1.73 5.51 8.83
N ALA A 42 -1.83 4.55 7.91
CA ALA A 42 -2.21 3.20 8.27
C ALA A 42 -1.09 2.44 8.97
N PHE A 43 0.16 2.60 8.52
CA PHE A 43 1.23 1.65 8.88
C PHE A 43 2.52 2.27 9.40
N ASP A 44 2.66 3.57 9.47
CA ASP A 44 3.93 4.22 9.82
C ASP A 44 4.48 3.77 11.18
N GLU A 45 3.60 3.50 12.14
CA GLU A 45 3.99 3.02 13.46
C GLU A 45 4.46 1.56 13.46
N PHE A 46 4.14 0.81 12.41
CA PHE A 46 4.27 -0.64 12.41
C PHE A 46 5.32 -1.15 11.43
N GLY A 47 5.76 -0.32 10.51
CA GLY A 47 6.68 -0.77 9.49
C GLY A 47 7.24 0.33 8.62
N VAL A 48 7.69 -0.05 7.43
CA VAL A 48 8.34 0.83 6.48
C VAL A 48 7.49 0.91 5.21
N ILE A 49 7.29 2.13 4.73
CA ILE A 49 6.57 2.37 3.48
C ILE A 49 7.54 2.95 2.47
N GLY A 50 7.50 2.43 1.24
CA GLY A 50 8.32 2.93 0.15
C GLY A 50 7.56 3.00 -1.15
N ARG A 51 7.92 3.96 -1.99
CA ARG A 51 7.43 4.02 -3.37
C ARG A 51 8.44 3.30 -4.24
N ILE A 52 7.98 2.32 -5.01
CA ILE A 52 8.86 1.48 -5.82
C ILE A 52 8.69 1.67 -7.32
N GLY A 53 7.67 2.37 -7.75
CA GLY A 53 7.41 2.66 -9.15
C GLY A 53 6.55 3.89 -9.29
N GLY A 54 6.10 4.18 -10.49
CA GLY A 54 5.26 5.34 -10.76
C GLY A 54 4.02 5.38 -9.90
N ASP A 55 3.25 4.30 -9.94
CA ASP A 55 1.99 4.13 -9.22
C ASP A 55 2.07 3.01 -8.17
N GLU A 56 3.26 2.59 -7.80
CA GLU A 56 3.47 1.42 -6.96
C GLU A 56 4.15 1.76 -5.64
N PHE A 57 3.62 1.18 -4.56
CA PHE A 57 4.17 1.29 -3.21
C PHE A 57 4.35 -0.10 -2.61
N ALA A 58 5.24 -0.19 -1.64
CA ALA A 58 5.39 -1.40 -0.84
C ALA A 58 5.37 -1.02 0.64
N VAL A 59 4.73 -1.86 1.44
CA VAL A 59 4.70 -1.71 2.90
C VAL A 59 5.27 -2.99 3.49
N PHE A 60 6.29 -2.84 4.32
CA PHE A 60 6.91 -3.95 5.03
C PHE A 60 6.52 -3.87 6.50
N LEU A 61 5.84 -4.91 7.00
CA LEU A 61 5.41 -5.03 8.38
C LEU A 61 6.17 -6.18 9.04
N PRO A 62 7.21 -5.89 9.83
CA PRO A 62 8.08 -6.95 10.37
C PRO A 62 7.41 -7.84 11.43
N ASN A 63 6.35 -7.36 12.08
CA ASN A 63 5.64 -8.09 13.14
C ASN A 63 4.18 -8.28 12.78
N GLN A 64 3.93 -8.93 11.63
CA GLN A 64 2.56 -9.13 11.16
C GLN A 64 1.71 -9.93 12.14
N SER A 65 2.33 -10.71 13.03
CA SER A 65 1.60 -11.45 14.07
C SER A 65 0.74 -10.54 14.96
N ASP A 66 1.07 -9.24 14.99
CA ASP A 66 0.27 -8.24 15.72
C ASP A 66 -0.99 -7.84 14.94
N PHE A 67 -1.12 -8.29 13.70
CA PHE A 67 -2.22 -7.94 12.82
C PHE A 67 -2.85 -9.17 12.19
N ALA A 68 -4.17 -9.26 12.24
CA ALA A 68 -4.90 -10.16 11.35
C ALA A 68 -5.01 -9.51 9.97
N LEU A 69 -5.17 -10.31 8.92
CA LEU A 69 -5.36 -9.78 7.57
C LEU A 69 -6.56 -8.84 7.50
N SER A 70 -7.63 -9.14 8.25
CA SER A 70 -8.80 -8.27 8.31
C SER A 70 -8.47 -6.89 8.87
N GLU A 71 -7.55 -6.81 9.83
CA GLU A 71 -7.14 -5.52 10.40
C GLU A 71 -6.34 -4.70 9.39
N ILE A 72 -5.48 -5.35 8.60
CA ILE A 72 -4.75 -4.67 7.52
C ILE A 72 -5.72 -4.08 6.52
N ASN A 73 -6.71 -4.90 6.08
CA ASN A 73 -7.75 -4.45 5.16
C ASN A 73 -8.55 -3.27 5.73
N GLN A 74 -8.90 -3.36 7.01
CA GLN A 74 -9.67 -2.31 7.67
C GLN A 74 -8.88 -1.00 7.76
N LEU A 75 -7.58 -1.06 8.10
CA LEU A 75 -6.74 0.12 8.17
C LEU A 75 -6.64 0.83 6.82
N ILE A 76 -6.39 0.08 5.77
CA ILE A 76 -6.29 0.67 4.42
C ILE A 76 -7.62 1.31 4.03
N ASN A 77 -8.72 0.59 4.24
CA ASN A 77 -10.04 1.09 3.89
C ASN A 77 -10.41 2.36 4.65
N ASP A 78 -10.21 2.36 5.96
CA ASP A 78 -10.55 3.50 6.80
C ASP A 78 -9.73 4.74 6.43
N LYS A 79 -8.43 4.57 6.18
CA LYS A 79 -7.56 5.69 5.82
C LYS A 79 -7.84 6.18 4.40
N THR A 80 -8.20 5.29 3.51
CA THR A 80 -8.61 5.67 2.15
C THR A 80 -9.85 6.57 2.20
N ILE A 81 -10.87 6.18 2.95
CA ILE A 81 -12.09 6.97 3.13
C ILE A 81 -11.76 8.32 3.76
N TYR A 82 -10.95 8.30 4.82
CA TYR A 82 -10.58 9.52 5.55
C TYR A 82 -9.91 10.53 4.63
N HIS A 83 -8.89 10.12 3.88
CA HIS A 83 -8.14 11.03 3.02
C HIS A 83 -8.95 11.54 1.83
N ASN A 84 -9.84 10.72 1.29
CA ASN A 84 -10.74 11.17 0.23
C ASN A 84 -11.81 12.14 0.75
N THR A 85 -12.12 12.08 2.04
CA THR A 85 -13.08 12.99 2.67
C THR A 85 -12.47 14.33 3.02
N LEU A 86 -11.19 14.35 3.42
CA LEU A 86 -10.50 15.58 3.83
C LEU A 86 -10.44 16.62 2.72
N ILE A 87 -10.18 16.19 1.50
CA ILE A 87 -10.03 17.10 0.36
C ILE A 87 -11.03 16.70 -0.70
N LYS A 88 -11.93 17.61 -1.02
CA LYS A 88 -12.89 17.41 -2.11
C LYS A 88 -12.18 17.64 -3.42
N ARG A 89 -12.21 16.63 -4.28
CA ARG A 89 -11.66 16.72 -5.62
C ARG A 89 -12.55 15.95 -6.58
N ASN A 90 -12.29 16.11 -7.86
CA ASN A 90 -13.13 15.50 -8.90
C ASN A 90 -12.85 14.01 -9.11
N PHE A 91 -11.89 13.47 -8.40
CA PHE A 91 -11.58 12.04 -8.44
C PHE A 91 -11.32 11.51 -7.02
N LYS A 92 -11.48 10.22 -6.86
CA LYS A 92 -11.14 9.53 -5.61
C LYS A 92 -9.83 8.78 -5.80
N VAL A 93 -9.00 8.80 -4.77
CA VAL A 93 -7.78 7.98 -4.73
C VAL A 93 -8.16 6.61 -4.19
N GLU A 94 -7.88 5.57 -4.96
CA GLU A 94 -8.16 4.20 -4.59
C GLU A 94 -6.91 3.37 -4.79
N LEU A 95 -6.75 2.37 -3.92
CA LEU A 95 -5.58 1.50 -3.90
C LEU A 95 -6.00 0.06 -4.11
N SER A 96 -5.29 -0.64 -4.99
CA SER A 96 -5.37 -2.10 -5.11
C SER A 96 -4.12 -2.67 -4.48
N TYR A 97 -4.24 -3.76 -3.75
CA TYR A 97 -3.10 -4.31 -3.03
C TYR A 97 -3.21 -5.81 -2.85
N GLY A 98 -2.03 -6.42 -2.69
CA GLY A 98 -1.90 -7.83 -2.32
C GLY A 98 -0.99 -7.94 -1.12
N ILE A 99 -1.22 -8.96 -0.30
CA ILE A 99 -0.47 -9.17 0.93
C ILE A 99 0.27 -10.50 0.82
N SER A 100 1.59 -10.48 1.06
CA SER A 100 2.41 -11.68 1.14
C SER A 100 2.91 -11.83 2.56
N LEU A 101 2.58 -12.97 3.19
CA LEU A 101 3.06 -13.29 4.53
C LEU A 101 4.35 -14.08 4.43
N PHE A 102 5.25 -13.85 5.37
CA PHE A 102 6.49 -14.58 5.45
C PHE A 102 6.87 -14.82 6.92
N ASP A 103 7.77 -15.77 7.15
CA ASP A 103 8.33 -16.00 8.48
C ASP A 103 9.85 -16.17 8.37
N GLN A 104 10.51 -16.28 9.53
CA GLN A 104 11.97 -16.34 9.58
C GLN A 104 12.56 -17.60 8.93
N TYR A 105 11.74 -18.59 8.66
CA TYR A 105 12.18 -19.84 8.05
C TYR A 105 12.06 -19.83 6.53
N GLN A 106 11.45 -18.80 5.97
CA GLN A 106 11.33 -18.64 4.53
C GLN A 106 12.56 -17.93 3.98
N ASP A 107 13.26 -18.61 3.08
CA ASP A 107 14.44 -18.05 2.43
C ASP A 107 14.02 -17.33 1.14
N LEU A 108 13.20 -16.30 1.31
CA LEU A 108 12.71 -15.50 0.19
C LEU A 108 13.40 -14.16 0.16
N THR A 109 13.77 -13.72 -1.04
CA THR A 109 14.27 -12.35 -1.25
C THR A 109 13.10 -11.36 -1.24
N VAL A 110 13.41 -10.08 -1.05
CA VAL A 110 12.40 -9.02 -1.14
C VAL A 110 11.74 -9.05 -2.52
N ARG A 111 12.50 -9.32 -3.57
CA ARG A 111 11.97 -9.41 -4.94
C ARG A 111 10.92 -10.51 -5.07
N GLU A 112 11.20 -11.67 -4.49
CA GLU A 112 10.26 -12.80 -4.51
C GLU A 112 8.99 -12.49 -3.73
N LEU A 113 9.12 -11.77 -2.60
CA LEU A 113 7.97 -11.35 -1.81
C LEU A 113 7.13 -10.34 -2.56
N LEU A 114 7.76 -9.38 -3.25
CA LEU A 114 7.06 -8.41 -4.08
C LEU A 114 6.31 -9.09 -5.22
N ASP A 115 6.95 -10.03 -5.91
CA ASP A 115 6.32 -10.76 -7.01
C ASP A 115 5.12 -11.56 -6.53
N LYS A 116 5.24 -12.16 -5.35
CA LYS A 116 4.16 -12.94 -4.75
C LYS A 116 2.98 -12.05 -4.37
N ALA A 117 3.23 -10.89 -3.79
CA ALA A 117 2.20 -9.93 -3.41
C ALA A 117 1.52 -9.35 -4.65
N ASP A 118 2.29 -9.05 -5.70
CA ASP A 118 1.76 -8.54 -6.97
C ASP A 118 0.74 -9.50 -7.58
N ARG A 119 0.98 -10.80 -7.49
CA ARG A 119 0.03 -11.80 -8.00
C ARG A 119 -1.29 -11.82 -7.24
N GLU A 120 -1.30 -11.39 -5.98
CA GLU A 120 -2.52 -11.34 -5.18
C GLU A 120 -3.43 -10.16 -5.55
N ILE A 121 -2.90 -9.14 -6.23
CA ILE A 121 -3.69 -7.97 -6.65
C ILE A 121 -4.65 -8.35 -7.78
N ASP A 122 -4.27 -9.26 -8.64
CA ASP A 122 -5.09 -9.71 -9.76
C ASP A 122 -6.10 -10.77 -9.27
#